data_db035e3d668df8642a23ba227fec06da
#
_entry.id   db035e3d668df8642a23ba227fec06da
#
_cell.length_a   1.000
_cell.length_b   1.000
_cell.length_c   1.000
_cell.angle_alpha   90.00
_cell.angle_beta   90.00
_cell.angle_gamma   90.00
#
_symmetry.space_group_name_H-M   'P 1'
#
loop_
_entity.id
_entity.type
_entity.pdbx_description
1 polymer ?
#
loop_
_entity_poly.entity_id
_entity_poly.type
_entity_poly.pdbx_seq_one_letter_code
_entity_poly.pdbx_strand_id
1 'polypeptide(L)'
;MKINCVVVTYNRLALLKECVQALKAQTLPPTELWIIDNCSTDGTKEWLDSLKGDSKLHVVRTERNIGGAGGFALGTKMAVEAGCDFVWLMDDDTMPQPDALKLLAKVAAAGDKTGFVCSKVLWTDGTLHAMNKPALVEKPFGGAEALTVGGETCFACKLCSFVSVMVSSDAVRKVGLPIKEFFIWCDDIEYTDRIKRVGYECYFVPASQVYHKTRQNYFPSIDKAPNEMAGRFYYQVRNTCYLKRRSTNKLKFYISVLNKYRLYMHRLKRRDDLSHIAEFKKAVIKGCLDGLHFNPTIEYIKD
;
A
#
# COMPACT_ATOMS: atom_id res chain seq x y z
N MET A 1 -6.03 -19.57 12.74
CA MET A 1 -6.01 -18.48 11.75
C MET A 1 -4.74 -18.59 10.92
N LYS A 2 -4.89 -18.78 9.62
CA LYS A 2 -3.77 -18.84 8.66
C LYS A 2 -3.53 -17.45 8.08
N ILE A 3 -2.30 -16.94 8.20
CA ILE A 3 -1.92 -15.60 7.71
C ILE A 3 -0.79 -15.75 6.72
N ASN A 4 -1.03 -15.42 5.46
CA ASN A 4 0.01 -15.37 4.44
C ASN A 4 0.54 -13.94 4.33
N CYS A 5 1.85 -13.79 4.19
CA CYS A 5 2.49 -12.49 3.99
C CYS A 5 2.87 -12.31 2.53
N VAL A 6 2.62 -11.13 1.98
CA VAL A 6 3.02 -10.75 0.61
C VAL A 6 4.00 -9.59 0.69
N VAL A 7 5.18 -9.78 0.10
CA VAL A 7 6.21 -8.75 -0.06
C VAL A 7 6.41 -8.48 -1.54
N VAL A 8 6.31 -7.20 -1.94
CA VAL A 8 6.59 -6.80 -3.33
C VAL A 8 7.96 -6.13 -3.38
N THR A 9 8.80 -6.56 -4.33
CA THR A 9 10.17 -6.03 -4.46
C THR A 9 10.50 -5.64 -5.90
N TYR A 10 11.36 -4.63 -6.04
CA TYR A 10 11.97 -4.24 -7.29
C TYR A 10 13.31 -3.53 -7.08
N ASN A 11 14.43 -4.19 -7.44
CA ASN A 11 15.79 -3.64 -7.36
C ASN A 11 16.17 -3.10 -5.98
N ARG A 12 15.90 -3.87 -4.91
CA ARG A 12 16.19 -3.51 -3.51
C ARG A 12 16.66 -4.71 -2.69
N LEU A 13 17.56 -5.51 -3.24
CA LEU A 13 18.02 -6.78 -2.64
C LEU A 13 18.42 -6.64 -1.16
N ALA A 14 19.16 -5.59 -0.80
CA ALA A 14 19.63 -5.42 0.59
C ALA A 14 18.45 -5.25 1.57
N LEU A 15 17.47 -4.38 1.23
CA LEU A 15 16.29 -4.16 2.04
C LEU A 15 15.37 -5.38 2.09
N LEU A 16 15.19 -6.06 0.97
CA LEU A 16 14.42 -7.30 0.92
C LEU A 16 14.99 -8.37 1.86
N LYS A 17 16.31 -8.51 1.93
CA LYS A 17 16.96 -9.44 2.88
C LYS A 17 16.63 -9.12 4.32
N GLU A 18 16.69 -7.85 4.70
CA GLU A 18 16.33 -7.39 6.04
C GLU A 18 14.84 -7.60 6.33
N CYS A 19 13.97 -7.30 5.37
CA CYS A 19 12.52 -7.52 5.50
C CYS A 19 12.21 -9.00 5.75
N VAL A 20 12.76 -9.89 4.93
CA VAL A 20 12.57 -11.35 5.09
C VAL A 20 13.10 -11.85 6.43
N GLN A 21 14.24 -11.33 6.88
CA GLN A 21 14.78 -11.67 8.20
C GLN A 21 13.83 -11.21 9.32
N ALA A 22 13.29 -9.98 9.25
CA ALA A 22 12.34 -9.46 10.23
C ALA A 22 11.01 -10.25 10.24
N LEU A 23 10.56 -10.75 9.08
CA LEU A 23 9.39 -11.62 8.96
C LEU A 23 9.62 -13.00 9.59
N LYS A 24 10.80 -13.59 9.38
CA LYS A 24 11.16 -14.87 10.00
C LYS A 24 11.36 -14.77 11.52
N ALA A 25 11.70 -13.58 12.02
CA ALA A 25 11.89 -13.30 13.45
C ALA A 25 10.61 -12.90 14.20
N GLN A 26 9.44 -12.91 13.53
CA GLN A 26 8.18 -12.64 14.22
C GLN A 26 7.86 -13.67 15.31
N THR A 27 7.36 -13.22 16.47
CA THR A 27 6.89 -14.13 17.55
C THR A 27 5.69 -14.97 17.12
N LEU A 28 4.89 -14.47 16.18
CA LEU A 28 3.91 -15.20 15.39
C LEU A 28 4.34 -15.10 13.93
N PRO A 29 5.10 -16.06 13.37
CA PRO A 29 5.51 -15.99 11.98
C PRO A 29 4.31 -16.17 11.03
N PRO A 30 4.33 -15.57 9.83
CA PRO A 30 3.32 -15.84 8.82
C PRO A 30 3.31 -17.33 8.46
N THR A 31 2.13 -17.83 8.07
CA THR A 31 1.96 -19.23 7.65
C THR A 31 2.78 -19.52 6.41
N GLU A 32 2.69 -18.61 5.43
CA GLU A 32 3.46 -18.64 4.19
C GLU A 32 3.94 -17.23 3.85
N LEU A 33 5.08 -17.13 3.17
CA LEU A 33 5.67 -15.89 2.68
C LEU A 33 5.70 -15.92 1.14
N TRP A 34 5.00 -14.98 0.53
CA TRP A 34 4.93 -14.77 -0.91
C TRP A 34 5.76 -13.55 -1.30
N ILE A 35 6.83 -13.76 -2.07
CA ILE A 35 7.67 -12.66 -2.57
C ILE A 35 7.40 -12.48 -4.05
N ILE A 36 6.90 -11.29 -4.40
CA ILE A 36 6.64 -10.90 -5.78
C ILE A 36 7.81 -10.03 -6.27
N ASP A 37 8.68 -10.63 -7.06
CA ASP A 37 9.81 -9.95 -7.69
C ASP A 37 9.38 -9.32 -9.02
N ASN A 38 9.27 -8.01 -9.05
CA ASN A 38 8.88 -7.22 -10.22
C ASN A 38 9.99 -7.13 -11.29
N CYS A 39 10.61 -8.28 -11.66
CA CYS A 39 11.66 -8.33 -12.66
C CYS A 39 12.93 -7.57 -12.25
N SER A 40 13.42 -7.76 -11.02
CA SER A 40 14.64 -7.14 -10.52
C SER A 40 15.90 -7.58 -11.30
N THR A 41 16.90 -6.69 -11.35
CA THR A 41 18.17 -6.90 -12.07
C THR A 41 19.41 -6.70 -11.19
N ASP A 42 19.22 -6.61 -9.87
CA ASP A 42 20.26 -6.28 -8.87
C ASP A 42 20.78 -7.50 -8.08
N GLY A 43 20.59 -8.73 -8.59
CA GLY A 43 20.93 -9.96 -7.89
C GLY A 43 19.82 -10.52 -7.00
N THR A 44 18.64 -9.88 -6.99
CA THR A 44 17.45 -10.35 -6.22
C THR A 44 17.04 -11.74 -6.65
N LYS A 45 17.01 -12.01 -7.97
CA LYS A 45 16.63 -13.31 -8.52
C LYS A 45 17.53 -14.43 -8.00
N GLU A 46 18.84 -14.26 -8.11
CA GLU A 46 19.86 -15.24 -7.70
C GLU A 46 19.76 -15.54 -6.20
N TRP A 47 19.54 -14.50 -5.40
CA TRP A 47 19.34 -14.68 -3.97
C TRP A 47 18.03 -15.42 -3.65
N LEU A 48 16.91 -15.07 -4.29
CA LEU A 48 15.63 -15.77 -4.10
C LEU A 48 15.73 -17.24 -4.56
N ASP A 49 16.44 -17.51 -5.65
CA ASP A 49 16.70 -18.87 -6.11
C ASP A 49 17.50 -19.70 -5.09
N SER A 50 18.39 -19.08 -4.32
CA SER A 50 19.13 -19.75 -3.25
C SER A 50 18.27 -20.15 -2.03
N LEU A 51 17.08 -19.57 -1.89
CA LEU A 51 16.13 -19.89 -0.83
C LEU A 51 15.14 -21.02 -1.20
N LYS A 52 15.25 -21.57 -2.40
CA LYS A 52 14.46 -22.72 -2.86
C LYS A 52 14.72 -23.90 -1.94
N GLY A 53 13.67 -24.44 -1.35
CA GLY A 53 13.74 -25.51 -0.33
C GLY A 53 12.99 -25.17 0.95
N ASP A 54 12.72 -23.90 1.20
CA ASP A 54 11.80 -23.46 2.25
C ASP A 54 10.36 -23.63 1.74
N SER A 55 9.66 -24.65 2.21
CA SER A 55 8.30 -25.00 1.77
C SER A 55 7.25 -23.93 2.09
N LYS A 56 7.59 -22.96 2.95
CA LYS A 56 6.73 -21.83 3.32
C LYS A 56 7.03 -20.57 2.51
N LEU A 57 8.06 -20.60 1.66
CA LEU A 57 8.47 -19.46 0.85
C LEU A 57 8.09 -19.68 -0.61
N HIS A 58 7.25 -18.82 -1.13
CA HIS A 58 6.80 -18.80 -2.51
C HIS A 58 7.37 -17.58 -3.22
N VAL A 59 8.09 -17.79 -4.31
CA VAL A 59 8.69 -16.72 -5.11
C VAL A 59 8.01 -16.67 -6.47
N VAL A 60 7.49 -15.50 -6.81
CA VAL A 60 6.87 -15.23 -8.11
C VAL A 60 7.60 -14.07 -8.77
N ARG A 61 8.26 -14.37 -9.88
CA ARG A 61 8.94 -13.36 -10.68
C ARG A 61 8.09 -12.99 -11.89
N THR A 62 7.85 -11.70 -12.06
CA THR A 62 7.14 -11.19 -13.24
C THR A 62 8.07 -11.06 -14.44
N GLU A 63 7.52 -11.09 -15.67
CA GLU A 63 8.28 -10.92 -16.91
C GLU A 63 8.77 -9.48 -17.10
N ARG A 64 8.10 -8.53 -16.49
CA ARG A 64 8.40 -7.09 -16.52
C ARG A 64 7.97 -6.44 -15.22
N ASN A 65 8.47 -5.24 -14.93
CA ASN A 65 7.98 -4.45 -13.81
C ASN A 65 6.50 -4.03 -14.06
N ILE A 66 5.60 -4.57 -13.24
CA ILE A 66 4.15 -4.28 -13.26
C ILE A 66 3.74 -3.25 -12.19
N GLY A 67 4.72 -2.64 -11.50
CA GLY A 67 4.51 -1.68 -10.41
C GLY A 67 4.11 -2.33 -9.10
N GLY A 68 4.12 -1.54 -8.02
CA GLY A 68 3.67 -1.99 -6.70
C GLY A 68 2.24 -2.49 -6.72
N ALA A 69 1.32 -1.74 -7.32
CA ALA A 69 -0.09 -2.10 -7.43
C ALA A 69 -0.31 -3.46 -8.12
N GLY A 70 0.41 -3.71 -9.21
CA GLY A 70 0.37 -4.99 -9.92
C GLY A 70 0.93 -6.14 -9.09
N GLY A 71 2.05 -5.90 -8.39
CA GLY A 71 2.66 -6.86 -7.48
C GLY A 71 1.75 -7.23 -6.32
N PHE A 72 1.14 -6.23 -5.67
CA PHE A 72 0.18 -6.47 -4.59
C PHE A 72 -1.08 -7.19 -5.07
N ALA A 73 -1.61 -6.84 -6.25
CA ALA A 73 -2.76 -7.54 -6.82
C ALA A 73 -2.45 -9.03 -7.07
N LEU A 74 -1.30 -9.31 -7.69
CA LEU A 74 -0.85 -10.68 -7.98
C LEU A 74 -0.60 -11.47 -6.69
N GLY A 75 0.17 -10.91 -5.75
CA GLY A 75 0.49 -11.57 -4.49
C GLY A 75 -0.74 -11.82 -3.63
N THR A 76 -1.66 -10.84 -3.53
CA THR A 76 -2.94 -11.00 -2.81
C THR A 76 -3.76 -12.14 -3.41
N LYS A 77 -3.88 -12.20 -4.74
CA LYS A 77 -4.60 -13.27 -5.44
C LYS A 77 -4.03 -14.64 -5.05
N MET A 78 -2.74 -14.83 -5.24
CA MET A 78 -2.06 -16.10 -4.98
C MET A 78 -2.15 -16.52 -3.50
N ALA A 79 -1.94 -15.60 -2.57
CA ALA A 79 -2.03 -15.86 -1.14
C ALA A 79 -3.43 -16.30 -0.71
N VAL A 80 -4.50 -15.67 -1.27
CA VAL A 80 -5.90 -16.04 -0.96
C VAL A 80 -6.30 -17.35 -1.63
N GLU A 81 -5.86 -17.60 -2.87
CA GLU A 81 -6.09 -18.87 -3.57
C GLU A 81 -5.39 -20.04 -2.85
N ALA A 82 -4.26 -19.80 -2.16
CA ALA A 82 -3.60 -20.78 -1.30
C ALA A 82 -4.35 -21.08 0.01
N GLY A 83 -5.46 -20.36 0.30
CA GLY A 83 -6.37 -20.72 1.39
C GLY A 83 -5.99 -20.13 2.74
N CYS A 84 -5.58 -18.86 2.82
CA CYS A 84 -5.38 -18.14 4.08
C CYS A 84 -6.65 -17.42 4.57
N ASP A 85 -6.69 -17.11 5.86
CA ASP A 85 -7.76 -16.30 6.46
C ASP A 85 -7.50 -14.81 6.27
N PHE A 86 -6.20 -14.42 6.30
CA PHE A 86 -5.74 -13.04 6.12
C PHE A 86 -4.49 -12.99 5.27
N VAL A 87 -4.32 -11.89 4.52
CA VAL A 87 -3.11 -11.55 3.77
C VAL A 87 -2.47 -10.31 4.36
N TRP A 88 -1.21 -10.40 4.79
CA TRP A 88 -0.42 -9.28 5.32
C TRP A 88 0.45 -8.70 4.20
N LEU A 89 0.16 -7.47 3.77
CA LEU A 89 0.82 -6.79 2.64
C LEU A 89 1.89 -5.83 3.13
N MET A 90 3.05 -5.83 2.48
CA MET A 90 4.11 -4.87 2.75
C MET A 90 5.09 -4.69 1.59
N ASP A 91 5.78 -3.54 1.58
CA ASP A 91 6.91 -3.26 0.71
C ASP A 91 8.21 -3.95 1.22
N ASP A 92 9.19 -4.13 0.34
CA ASP A 92 10.49 -4.76 0.63
C ASP A 92 11.38 -3.95 1.59
N ASP A 93 11.07 -2.69 1.85
CA ASP A 93 11.75 -1.80 2.80
C ASP A 93 10.99 -1.63 4.13
N THR A 94 10.05 -2.53 4.41
CA THR A 94 9.29 -2.59 5.67
C THR A 94 9.91 -3.60 6.61
N MET A 95 10.25 -3.16 7.84
CA MET A 95 10.85 -3.99 8.90
C MET A 95 9.88 -4.10 10.07
N PRO A 96 9.06 -5.17 10.15
CA PRO A 96 8.14 -5.35 11.27
C PRO A 96 8.90 -5.67 12.57
N GLN A 97 8.43 -5.07 13.67
CA GLN A 97 8.91 -5.40 15.00
C GLN A 97 8.45 -6.82 15.40
N PRO A 98 9.14 -7.52 16.32
CA PRO A 98 8.90 -8.94 16.58
C PRO A 98 7.45 -9.33 16.89
N ASP A 99 6.68 -8.48 17.55
CA ASP A 99 5.27 -8.76 17.90
C ASP A 99 4.26 -8.16 16.91
N ALA A 100 4.71 -7.56 15.80
CA ALA A 100 3.82 -6.81 14.93
C ALA A 100 2.67 -7.66 14.39
N LEU A 101 2.95 -8.83 13.82
CA LEU A 101 1.92 -9.72 13.29
C LEU A 101 1.01 -10.29 14.40
N LYS A 102 1.57 -10.66 15.54
CA LYS A 102 0.80 -11.18 16.68
C LYS A 102 -0.25 -10.19 17.17
N LEU A 103 0.11 -8.90 17.26
CA LEU A 103 -0.80 -7.83 17.67
C LEU A 103 -1.90 -7.57 16.63
N LEU A 104 -1.57 -7.56 15.34
CA LEU A 104 -2.56 -7.50 14.28
C LEU A 104 -3.52 -8.70 14.32
N ALA A 105 -2.98 -9.90 14.51
CA ALA A 105 -3.74 -11.14 14.56
C ALA A 105 -4.76 -11.16 15.70
N LYS A 106 -4.39 -10.67 16.89
CA LYS A 106 -5.30 -10.55 18.03
C LYS A 106 -6.51 -9.67 17.72
N VAL A 107 -6.28 -8.51 17.14
CA VAL A 107 -7.35 -7.57 16.76
C VAL A 107 -8.22 -8.15 15.66
N ALA A 108 -7.60 -8.74 14.64
CA ALA A 108 -8.32 -9.33 13.50
C ALA A 108 -9.23 -10.49 13.92
N ALA A 109 -8.80 -11.32 14.90
CA ALA A 109 -9.56 -12.46 15.38
C ALA A 109 -10.73 -12.08 16.29
N ALA A 110 -10.76 -10.87 16.84
CA ALA A 110 -11.77 -10.43 17.79
C ALA A 110 -13.05 -9.87 17.16
N GLY A 111 -13.05 -9.60 15.86
CA GLY A 111 -14.18 -9.03 15.14
C GLY A 111 -14.70 -9.96 14.03
N ASP A 112 -16.02 -10.21 14.01
CA ASP A 112 -16.66 -11.08 13.02
C ASP A 112 -16.65 -10.49 11.60
N LYS A 113 -16.43 -9.17 11.48
CA LYS A 113 -16.47 -8.42 10.22
C LYS A 113 -15.20 -7.62 9.95
N THR A 114 -14.06 -8.08 10.44
CA THR A 114 -12.79 -7.39 10.22
C THR A 114 -12.41 -7.44 8.75
N GLY A 115 -12.33 -6.27 8.10
CA GLY A 115 -11.89 -6.13 6.73
C GLY A 115 -10.38 -5.98 6.62
N PHE A 116 -9.81 -5.07 7.41
CA PHE A 116 -8.36 -4.94 7.54
C PHE A 116 -7.93 -4.39 8.90
N VAL A 117 -6.69 -4.70 9.27
CA VAL A 117 -5.98 -4.10 10.39
C VAL A 117 -4.61 -3.61 9.92
N CYS A 118 -4.14 -2.46 10.42
CA CYS A 118 -2.85 -1.91 10.00
C CYS A 118 -1.98 -1.47 11.17
N SER A 119 -0.66 -1.53 10.96
CA SER A 119 0.35 -1.19 11.95
C SER A 119 0.64 0.31 11.97
N LYS A 120 1.27 0.76 13.06
CA LYS A 120 1.94 2.05 13.16
C LYS A 120 3.25 1.99 12.38
N VAL A 121 3.38 2.87 11.38
CA VAL A 121 4.58 2.96 10.55
C VAL A 121 5.50 4.05 11.08
N LEU A 122 6.73 3.66 11.41
CA LEU A 122 7.79 4.53 11.88
C LEU A 122 8.87 4.70 10.80
N TRP A 123 9.53 5.83 10.79
CA TRP A 123 10.77 6.01 10.04
C TRP A 123 11.97 5.54 10.86
N THR A 124 13.13 5.46 10.24
CA THR A 124 14.37 4.91 10.83
C THR A 124 14.83 5.59 12.13
N ASP A 125 14.39 6.82 12.37
CA ASP A 125 14.68 7.58 13.60
C ASP A 125 13.63 7.38 14.72
N GLY A 126 12.62 6.50 14.48
CA GLY A 126 11.54 6.24 15.42
C GLY A 126 10.37 7.24 15.35
N THR A 127 10.44 8.28 14.51
CA THR A 127 9.31 9.18 14.30
C THR A 127 8.25 8.56 13.39
N LEU A 128 7.02 9.09 13.42
CA LEU A 128 5.97 8.65 12.52
C LEU A 128 6.36 8.88 11.06
N HIS A 129 6.18 7.86 10.22
CA HIS A 129 6.43 7.99 8.80
C HIS A 129 5.40 8.91 8.14
N ALA A 130 5.86 9.97 7.48
CA ALA A 130 4.98 11.03 6.98
C ALA A 130 3.96 10.55 5.92
N MET A 131 4.37 9.63 5.03
CA MET A 131 3.50 9.10 3.96
C MET A 131 2.50 8.03 4.44
N ASN A 132 2.80 7.33 5.53
CA ASN A 132 2.07 6.13 5.93
C ASN A 132 1.19 6.34 7.16
N LYS A 133 0.87 7.60 7.47
CA LYS A 133 -0.06 7.93 8.54
C LYS A 133 -1.47 7.47 8.16
N PRO A 134 -2.12 6.57 8.94
CA PRO A 134 -3.46 6.12 8.61
C PRO A 134 -4.49 7.25 8.77
N ALA A 135 -5.52 7.25 7.94
CA ALA A 135 -6.67 8.14 8.11
C ALA A 135 -7.68 7.46 9.04
N LEU A 136 -7.89 8.05 10.20
CA LEU A 136 -8.80 7.52 11.20
C LEU A 136 -10.24 8.03 11.00
N VAL A 137 -11.20 7.32 11.61
CA VAL A 137 -12.56 7.80 11.73
C VAL A 137 -12.59 8.83 12.86
N GLU A 138 -12.88 10.07 12.52
CA GLU A 138 -12.95 11.17 13.49
C GLU A 138 -14.33 11.26 14.15
N LYS A 139 -14.36 11.68 15.42
CA LYS A 139 -15.58 12.08 16.12
C LYS A 139 -16.13 13.40 15.56
N PRO A 140 -17.43 13.70 15.77
CA PRO A 140 -18.02 14.96 15.30
C PRO A 140 -17.30 16.23 15.78
N PHE A 141 -16.64 16.18 16.94
CA PHE A 141 -15.92 17.31 17.55
C PHE A 141 -14.39 17.17 17.44
N GLY A 142 -13.90 16.32 16.55
CA GLY A 142 -12.48 16.06 16.31
C GLY A 142 -11.89 14.94 17.17
N GLY A 143 -10.72 14.46 16.73
CA GLY A 143 -10.03 13.32 17.34
C GLY A 143 -10.65 11.97 16.99
N ALA A 144 -9.91 10.91 17.20
CA ALA A 144 -10.35 9.53 16.99
C ALA A 144 -10.68 8.87 18.34
N GLU A 145 -11.68 7.97 18.34
CA GLU A 145 -12.06 7.21 19.52
C GLU A 145 -11.11 6.01 19.72
N ALA A 146 -10.58 5.89 20.94
CA ALA A 146 -9.87 4.69 21.33
C ALA A 146 -10.89 3.57 21.61
N LEU A 147 -10.67 2.43 20.98
CA LEU A 147 -11.47 1.21 21.12
C LEU A 147 -10.58 0.13 21.73
N THR A 148 -11.19 -0.82 22.42
CA THR A 148 -10.49 -2.04 22.87
C THR A 148 -11.02 -3.22 22.04
N VAL A 149 -10.14 -3.80 21.22
CA VAL A 149 -10.48 -4.93 20.34
C VAL A 149 -9.41 -6.00 20.51
N GLY A 150 -9.82 -7.23 20.85
CA GLY A 150 -8.89 -8.31 21.13
C GLY A 150 -7.93 -8.04 22.30
N GLY A 151 -8.32 -7.16 23.24
CA GLY A 151 -7.46 -6.72 24.35
C GLY A 151 -6.39 -5.69 23.97
N GLU A 152 -6.41 -5.17 22.75
CA GLU A 152 -5.50 -4.12 22.28
C GLU A 152 -6.22 -2.78 22.09
N THR A 153 -5.52 -1.67 22.36
CA THR A 153 -6.02 -0.34 22.03
C THR A 153 -5.94 -0.11 20.53
N CYS A 154 -7.07 0.19 19.91
CA CYS A 154 -7.21 0.39 18.46
C CYS A 154 -7.98 1.65 18.15
N PHE A 155 -7.93 2.07 16.89
CA PHE A 155 -8.73 3.17 16.36
C PHE A 155 -9.42 2.74 15.07
N ALA A 156 -10.69 3.11 14.89
CA ALA A 156 -11.37 2.86 13.63
C ALA A 156 -10.64 3.57 12.49
N CYS A 157 -10.29 2.82 11.45
CA CYS A 157 -9.48 3.29 10.31
C CYS A 157 -10.33 3.42 9.05
N LYS A 158 -10.12 4.48 8.28
CA LYS A 158 -10.73 4.66 6.96
C LYS A 158 -9.80 4.17 5.85
N LEU A 159 -8.54 4.59 5.93
CA LEU A 159 -7.54 4.40 4.88
C LEU A 159 -6.18 4.12 5.53
N CYS A 160 -5.41 3.24 4.91
CA CYS A 160 -4.00 3.03 5.27
C CYS A 160 -3.20 2.62 4.04
N SER A 161 -1.87 2.68 4.15
CA SER A 161 -0.95 2.23 3.11
C SER A 161 -0.71 0.72 3.16
N PHE A 162 -0.20 0.15 2.05
CA PHE A 162 0.22 -1.24 2.00
C PHE A 162 1.53 -1.53 2.76
N VAL A 163 2.10 -0.53 3.41
CA VAL A 163 3.21 -0.71 4.36
C VAL A 163 2.67 -1.28 5.67
N SER A 164 2.45 -2.59 5.74
CA SER A 164 1.89 -3.33 6.87
C SER A 164 0.37 -3.14 7.08
N VAL A 165 -0.40 -3.63 6.14
CA VAL A 165 -1.84 -3.84 6.28
C VAL A 165 -2.15 -5.34 6.16
N MET A 166 -2.95 -5.87 7.06
CA MET A 166 -3.45 -7.24 7.04
C MET A 166 -4.94 -7.23 6.69
N VAL A 167 -5.29 -7.82 5.55
CA VAL A 167 -6.63 -7.81 4.94
C VAL A 167 -7.25 -9.20 5.03
N SER A 168 -8.53 -9.30 5.41
CA SER A 168 -9.22 -10.59 5.44
C SER A 168 -9.47 -11.13 4.04
N SER A 169 -9.33 -12.44 3.87
CA SER A 169 -9.62 -13.11 2.59
C SER A 169 -11.09 -12.97 2.18
N ASP A 170 -11.99 -12.89 3.15
CA ASP A 170 -13.42 -12.62 2.90
C ASP A 170 -13.61 -11.22 2.28
N ALA A 171 -12.94 -10.19 2.83
CA ALA A 171 -12.97 -8.86 2.24
C ALA A 171 -12.38 -8.86 0.82
N VAL A 172 -11.24 -9.56 0.59
CA VAL A 172 -10.64 -9.69 -0.75
C VAL A 172 -11.62 -10.30 -1.74
N ARG A 173 -12.27 -11.42 -1.40
CA ARG A 173 -13.27 -12.08 -2.26
C ARG A 173 -14.47 -11.16 -2.53
N LYS A 174 -14.93 -10.43 -1.51
CA LYS A 174 -16.09 -9.54 -1.61
C LYS A 174 -15.84 -8.31 -2.48
N VAL A 175 -14.69 -7.65 -2.34
CA VAL A 175 -14.40 -6.38 -3.02
C VAL A 175 -13.51 -6.53 -4.24
N GLY A 176 -12.92 -7.71 -4.48
CA GLY A 176 -11.93 -7.97 -5.53
C GLY A 176 -10.52 -7.55 -5.13
N LEU A 177 -9.60 -7.65 -6.07
CA LEU A 177 -8.17 -7.39 -5.90
C LEU A 177 -7.83 -5.89 -5.96
N PRO A 178 -6.66 -5.46 -5.46
CA PRO A 178 -6.12 -4.13 -5.77
C PRO A 178 -6.08 -3.88 -7.28
N ILE A 179 -6.31 -2.63 -7.69
CA ILE A 179 -6.35 -2.27 -9.12
C ILE A 179 -4.92 -2.21 -9.66
N LYS A 180 -4.49 -3.24 -10.38
CA LYS A 180 -3.12 -3.38 -10.93
C LYS A 180 -2.72 -2.25 -11.89
N GLU A 181 -3.68 -1.68 -12.63
CA GLU A 181 -3.46 -0.59 -13.58
C GLU A 181 -3.04 0.71 -12.91
N PHE A 182 -3.16 0.83 -11.59
CA PHE A 182 -2.64 2.00 -10.85
C PHE A 182 -1.13 2.08 -10.93
N PHE A 183 -0.45 0.98 -11.08
CA PHE A 183 1.00 0.84 -11.16
C PHE A 183 1.71 1.24 -9.86
N ILE A 184 1.54 2.47 -9.41
CA ILE A 184 2.09 2.99 -8.14
C ILE A 184 1.24 4.16 -7.64
N TRP A 185 1.13 4.29 -6.30
CA TRP A 185 0.42 5.33 -5.57
C TRP A 185 -1.10 5.34 -5.74
N CYS A 186 -1.78 5.56 -4.67
CA CYS A 186 -3.25 5.57 -4.51
C CYS A 186 -3.95 4.20 -4.64
N ASP A 187 -3.25 3.13 -4.96
CA ASP A 187 -3.77 1.77 -4.98
C ASP A 187 -4.19 1.30 -3.59
N ASP A 188 -3.37 1.58 -2.59
CA ASP A 188 -3.63 1.35 -1.18
C ASP A 188 -4.84 2.14 -0.66
N ILE A 189 -4.92 3.43 -1.00
CA ILE A 189 -6.04 4.31 -0.63
C ILE A 189 -7.34 3.83 -1.27
N GLU A 190 -7.33 3.49 -2.56
CA GLU A 190 -8.51 2.97 -3.26
C GLU A 190 -8.99 1.66 -2.64
N TYR A 191 -8.06 0.75 -2.39
CA TYR A 191 -8.38 -0.58 -1.91
C TYR A 191 -8.95 -0.57 -0.50
N THR A 192 -8.31 0.13 0.43
CA THR A 192 -8.76 0.23 1.82
C THR A 192 -10.08 1.01 1.94
N ASP A 193 -10.28 2.09 1.14
CA ASP A 193 -11.56 2.80 1.05
C ASP A 193 -12.68 1.87 0.53
N ARG A 194 -12.39 1.05 -0.48
CA ARG A 194 -13.34 0.11 -1.06
C ARG A 194 -13.80 -0.95 -0.05
N ILE A 195 -12.88 -1.50 0.73
CA ILE A 195 -13.18 -2.43 1.83
C ILE A 195 -14.07 -1.74 2.87
N LYS A 196 -13.70 -0.52 3.30
CA LYS A 196 -14.46 0.21 4.31
C LYS A 196 -15.88 0.55 3.85
N ARG A 197 -16.07 0.91 2.58
CA ARG A 197 -17.38 1.29 2.01
C ARG A 197 -18.40 0.14 1.97
N VAL A 198 -17.97 -1.10 1.91
CA VAL A 198 -18.89 -2.25 1.94
C VAL A 198 -19.23 -2.72 3.35
N GLY A 199 -18.85 -1.93 4.38
CA GLY A 199 -19.30 -2.10 5.75
C GLY A 199 -18.41 -2.98 6.63
N TYR A 200 -17.19 -3.31 6.20
CA TYR A 200 -16.23 -4.00 7.08
C TYR A 200 -15.72 -3.07 8.19
N GLU A 201 -15.39 -3.67 9.31
CA GLU A 201 -14.66 -3.03 10.39
C GLU A 201 -13.17 -3.02 10.05
N CYS A 202 -12.55 -1.85 10.26
CA CYS A 202 -11.14 -1.66 9.91
C CYS A 202 -10.46 -0.91 11.04
N TYR A 203 -9.27 -1.38 11.46
CA TYR A 203 -8.62 -0.87 12.66
C TYR A 203 -7.15 -0.51 12.43
N PHE A 204 -6.75 0.60 13.02
CA PHE A 204 -5.35 0.95 13.25
C PHE A 204 -4.93 0.45 14.64
N VAL A 205 -3.83 -0.29 14.70
CA VAL A 205 -3.29 -0.94 15.91
C VAL A 205 -1.95 -0.29 16.28
N PRO A 206 -1.92 0.74 17.12
CA PRO A 206 -0.68 1.49 17.42
C PRO A 206 0.42 0.66 18.07
N ALA A 207 0.05 -0.41 18.80
CA ALA A 207 1.00 -1.31 19.44
C ALA A 207 1.76 -2.18 18.42
N SER A 208 1.14 -2.50 17.27
CA SER A 208 1.81 -3.13 16.14
C SER A 208 2.65 -2.10 15.41
N GLN A 209 3.98 -2.27 15.38
CA GLN A 209 4.90 -1.29 14.82
C GLN A 209 5.77 -1.90 13.74
N VAL A 210 6.02 -1.12 12.68
CA VAL A 210 6.95 -1.45 11.62
C VAL A 210 7.81 -0.23 11.28
N TYR A 211 9.07 -0.43 10.91
CA TYR A 211 9.92 0.61 10.34
C TYR A 211 9.83 0.56 8.81
N HIS A 212 9.63 1.72 8.18
CA HIS A 212 9.69 1.85 6.73
C HIS A 212 10.99 2.61 6.36
N LYS A 213 11.96 1.90 5.80
CA LYS A 213 13.33 2.39 5.56
C LYS A 213 13.46 3.18 4.27
N THR A 214 12.63 4.21 4.09
CA THR A 214 12.79 5.15 2.98
C THR A 214 14.00 6.05 3.21
N ARG A 215 14.59 6.58 2.12
CA ARG A 215 15.76 7.47 2.21
C ARG A 215 15.51 8.74 3.03
N GLN A 216 14.28 9.23 3.03
CA GLN A 216 13.87 10.46 3.73
C GLN A 216 12.45 10.29 4.26
N ASN A 217 12.17 10.87 5.42
CA ASN A 217 10.82 10.94 5.98
C ASN A 217 10.09 12.19 5.44
N TYR A 218 9.40 12.04 4.32
CA TYR A 218 8.67 13.13 3.69
C TYR A 218 7.32 12.70 3.14
N PHE A 219 6.43 13.64 2.96
CA PHE A 219 5.22 13.44 2.17
C PHE A 219 5.51 13.86 0.72
N PRO A 220 5.24 13.02 -0.29
CA PRO A 220 5.59 13.34 -1.67
C PRO A 220 4.77 14.54 -2.18
N SER A 221 5.41 15.70 -2.22
CA SER A 221 4.87 16.92 -2.81
C SER A 221 5.69 17.29 -4.03
N ILE A 222 5.02 17.66 -5.13
CA ILE A 222 5.67 17.87 -6.42
C ILE A 222 6.71 19.01 -6.40
N ASP A 223 6.55 19.95 -5.50
CA ASP A 223 7.49 21.07 -5.29
C ASP A 223 8.79 20.65 -4.57
N LYS A 224 8.76 19.57 -3.78
CA LYS A 224 9.89 19.08 -2.98
C LYS A 224 10.40 17.71 -3.40
N ALA A 225 9.71 17.04 -4.30
CA ALA A 225 10.06 15.67 -4.71
C ALA A 225 11.42 15.64 -5.43
N PRO A 226 12.26 14.61 -5.21
CA PRO A 226 13.45 14.36 -6.00
C PRO A 226 13.14 14.23 -7.50
N ASN A 227 14.09 14.62 -8.34
CA ASN A 227 13.89 14.68 -9.80
C ASN A 227 13.57 13.31 -10.42
N GLU A 228 14.17 12.23 -9.91
CA GLU A 228 13.91 10.86 -10.32
C GLU A 228 12.45 10.41 -10.10
N MET A 229 11.71 11.14 -9.30
CA MET A 229 10.29 10.87 -9.06
C MET A 229 9.35 11.52 -10.07
N ALA A 230 9.84 12.33 -11.02
CA ALA A 230 8.99 13.07 -11.97
C ALA A 230 7.95 12.16 -12.65
N GLY A 231 8.39 10.99 -13.15
CA GLY A 231 7.50 10.03 -13.80
C GLY A 231 6.40 9.45 -12.91
N ARG A 232 6.63 9.36 -11.58
CA ARG A 232 5.63 8.84 -10.64
C ARG A 232 4.44 9.79 -10.49
N PHE A 233 4.63 11.09 -10.67
CA PHE A 233 3.53 12.07 -10.61
C PHE A 233 2.50 11.90 -11.72
N TYR A 234 2.85 11.29 -12.85
CA TYR A 234 1.87 10.86 -13.84
C TYR A 234 0.82 9.93 -13.21
N TYR A 235 1.27 8.89 -12.52
CA TYR A 235 0.39 7.92 -11.86
C TYR A 235 -0.41 8.59 -10.75
N GLN A 236 0.22 9.39 -9.89
CA GLN A 236 -0.47 10.10 -8.82
C GLN A 236 -1.62 10.97 -9.34
N VAL A 237 -1.37 11.75 -10.40
CA VAL A 237 -2.37 12.63 -11.00
C VAL A 237 -3.50 11.82 -11.64
N ARG A 238 -3.17 10.82 -12.45
CA ARG A 238 -4.13 9.95 -13.12
C ARG A 238 -5.00 9.18 -12.13
N ASN A 239 -4.38 8.54 -11.13
CA ASN A 239 -5.05 7.69 -10.16
C ASN A 239 -5.96 8.52 -9.24
N THR A 240 -5.52 9.70 -8.80
CA THR A 240 -6.37 10.61 -8.04
C THR A 240 -7.56 11.16 -8.85
N CYS A 241 -7.47 11.24 -10.19
CA CYS A 241 -8.64 11.53 -11.02
C CYS A 241 -9.66 10.39 -10.97
N TYR A 242 -9.22 9.13 -11.00
CA TYR A 242 -10.11 7.97 -10.82
C TYR A 242 -10.84 8.02 -9.48
N LEU A 243 -10.12 8.22 -8.36
CA LEU A 243 -10.73 8.34 -7.04
C LEU A 243 -11.78 9.46 -7.00
N LYS A 244 -11.48 10.59 -7.62
CA LYS A 244 -12.40 11.74 -7.66
C LYS A 244 -13.65 11.47 -8.49
N ARG A 245 -13.52 10.77 -9.62
CA ARG A 245 -14.65 10.39 -10.47
C ARG A 245 -15.67 9.54 -9.70
N ARG A 246 -15.22 8.60 -8.88
CA ARG A 246 -16.08 7.72 -8.09
C ARG A 246 -16.80 8.43 -6.94
N SER A 247 -16.31 9.58 -6.52
CA SER A 247 -16.82 10.31 -5.35
C SER A 247 -17.63 11.57 -5.70
N THR A 248 -17.79 11.93 -6.99
CA THR A 248 -18.46 13.17 -7.40
C THR A 248 -19.26 13.01 -8.69
N ASN A 249 -20.16 13.97 -8.97
CA ASN A 249 -20.85 14.02 -10.25
C ASN A 249 -19.91 14.49 -11.40
N LYS A 250 -20.33 14.27 -12.64
CA LYS A 250 -19.55 14.53 -13.87
C LYS A 250 -19.00 15.96 -13.93
N LEU A 251 -19.83 16.97 -13.65
CA LEU A 251 -19.40 18.38 -13.72
C LEU A 251 -18.32 18.69 -12.66
N LYS A 252 -18.55 18.30 -11.41
CA LYS A 252 -17.59 18.47 -10.31
C LYS A 252 -16.28 17.71 -10.59
N PHE A 253 -16.36 16.57 -11.27
CA PHE A 253 -15.17 15.83 -11.70
C PHE A 253 -14.28 16.66 -12.65
N TYR A 254 -14.83 17.20 -13.73
CA TYR A 254 -14.05 18.01 -14.68
C TYR A 254 -13.45 19.26 -14.04
N ILE A 255 -14.24 19.96 -13.22
CA ILE A 255 -13.73 21.11 -12.45
C ILE A 255 -12.58 20.68 -11.53
N SER A 256 -12.68 19.51 -10.88
CA SER A 256 -11.63 18.98 -10.01
C SER A 256 -10.34 18.66 -10.77
N VAL A 257 -10.42 18.10 -11.98
CA VAL A 257 -9.25 17.83 -12.82
C VAL A 257 -8.55 19.13 -13.22
N LEU A 258 -9.32 20.16 -13.62
CA LEU A 258 -8.77 21.48 -13.96
C LEU A 258 -8.09 22.13 -12.74
N ASN A 259 -8.74 22.09 -11.58
CA ASN A 259 -8.18 22.64 -10.35
C ASN A 259 -6.90 21.89 -9.93
N LYS A 260 -6.87 20.57 -10.10
CA LYS A 260 -5.69 19.75 -9.87
C LYS A 260 -4.53 20.18 -10.78
N TYR A 261 -4.79 20.31 -12.07
CA TYR A 261 -3.80 20.83 -13.03
C TYR A 261 -3.23 22.18 -12.57
N ARG A 262 -4.11 23.16 -12.26
CA ARG A 262 -3.71 24.49 -11.79
C ARG A 262 -2.87 24.43 -10.52
N LEU A 263 -3.29 23.61 -9.54
CA LEU A 263 -2.56 23.41 -8.29
C LEU A 263 -1.15 22.86 -8.52
N TYR A 264 -1.02 21.81 -9.34
CA TYR A 264 0.29 21.23 -9.62
C TYR A 264 1.19 22.20 -10.40
N MET A 265 0.65 22.91 -11.40
CA MET A 265 1.42 23.95 -12.13
C MET A 265 1.85 25.09 -11.22
N HIS A 266 1.01 25.50 -10.26
CA HIS A 266 1.39 26.50 -9.25
C HIS A 266 2.48 25.99 -8.32
N ARG A 267 2.39 24.75 -7.82
CA ARG A 267 3.41 24.14 -6.96
C ARG A 267 4.74 23.98 -7.69
N LEU A 268 4.73 23.61 -8.96
CA LEU A 268 5.94 23.47 -9.77
C LEU A 268 6.74 24.80 -9.89
N LYS A 269 6.07 25.96 -9.80
CA LYS A 269 6.77 27.26 -9.77
C LYS A 269 7.57 27.51 -8.48
N ARG A 270 7.34 26.70 -7.43
CA ARG A 270 8.00 26.81 -6.13
C ARG A 270 9.15 25.81 -5.95
N ARG A 271 9.50 25.07 -7.00
CA ARG A 271 10.64 24.17 -6.95
C ARG A 271 11.93 24.98 -6.95
N ASP A 272 12.83 24.61 -6.06
CA ASP A 272 14.19 25.20 -6.02
C ASP A 272 15.04 24.67 -7.19
N ASP A 273 14.89 23.37 -7.54
CA ASP A 273 15.56 22.75 -8.69
C ASP A 273 14.61 22.64 -9.90
N LEU A 274 14.95 23.39 -10.94
CA LEU A 274 14.19 23.46 -12.17
C LEU A 274 14.73 22.55 -13.30
N SER A 275 15.81 21.81 -13.06
CA SER A 275 16.50 21.01 -14.10
C SER A 275 15.56 19.99 -14.80
N HIS A 276 14.61 19.40 -14.05
CA HIS A 276 13.64 18.41 -14.56
C HIS A 276 12.19 18.94 -14.65
N ILE A 277 12.00 20.25 -14.60
CA ILE A 277 10.65 20.84 -14.55
C ILE A 277 9.79 20.47 -15.76
N ALA A 278 10.40 20.28 -16.93
CA ALA A 278 9.70 19.86 -18.14
C ALA A 278 9.09 18.45 -17.99
N GLU A 279 9.81 17.53 -17.37
CA GLU A 279 9.36 16.17 -17.10
C GLU A 279 8.18 16.14 -16.11
N PHE A 280 8.28 16.91 -15.03
CA PHE A 280 7.17 17.06 -14.08
C PHE A 280 5.93 17.66 -14.76
N LYS A 281 6.08 18.72 -15.55
CA LYS A 281 4.96 19.31 -16.33
C LYS A 281 4.33 18.29 -17.25
N LYS A 282 5.14 17.55 -18.03
CA LYS A 282 4.68 16.48 -18.92
C LYS A 282 3.91 15.42 -18.17
N ALA A 283 4.42 14.96 -17.00
CA ALA A 283 3.76 13.97 -16.15
C ALA A 283 2.39 14.45 -15.66
N VAL A 284 2.29 15.70 -15.20
CA VAL A 284 1.03 16.30 -14.73
C VAL A 284 0.01 16.43 -15.86
N ILE A 285 0.42 16.99 -17.01
CA ILE A 285 -0.46 17.19 -18.16
C ILE A 285 -0.99 15.83 -18.63
N LYS A 286 -0.08 14.88 -18.89
CA LYS A 286 -0.45 13.53 -19.34
C LYS A 286 -1.33 12.82 -18.29
N GLY A 287 -1.01 12.93 -17.01
CA GLY A 287 -1.81 12.35 -15.93
C GLY A 287 -3.23 12.93 -15.85
N CYS A 288 -3.40 14.24 -16.10
CA CYS A 288 -4.73 14.85 -16.17
C CYS A 288 -5.51 14.36 -17.39
N LEU A 289 -4.90 14.35 -18.58
CA LEU A 289 -5.54 13.92 -19.83
C LEU A 289 -5.96 12.45 -19.78
N ASP A 290 -5.04 11.55 -19.43
CA ASP A 290 -5.34 10.12 -19.30
C ASP A 290 -6.35 9.88 -18.15
N GLY A 291 -6.26 10.65 -17.07
CA GLY A 291 -7.19 10.61 -15.94
C GLY A 291 -8.65 10.92 -16.31
N LEU A 292 -8.89 11.66 -17.41
CA LEU A 292 -10.24 11.90 -17.93
C LEU A 292 -10.94 10.62 -18.42
N HIS A 293 -10.18 9.60 -18.78
CA HIS A 293 -10.72 8.36 -19.35
C HIS A 293 -10.31 7.11 -18.58
N PHE A 294 -9.35 7.22 -17.66
CA PHE A 294 -8.85 6.10 -16.87
C PHE A 294 -9.96 5.52 -15.99
N ASN A 295 -10.42 4.32 -16.32
CA ASN A 295 -11.49 3.61 -15.62
C ASN A 295 -11.24 2.09 -15.64
N PRO A 296 -10.20 1.60 -14.95
CA PRO A 296 -9.89 0.19 -14.89
C PRO A 296 -11.00 -0.60 -14.21
N THR A 297 -11.10 -1.88 -14.57
CA THR A 297 -12.01 -2.84 -13.94
C THR A 297 -11.35 -3.50 -12.74
N ILE A 298 -12.17 -3.86 -11.76
CA ILE A 298 -11.72 -4.62 -10.60
C ILE A 298 -11.71 -6.10 -10.98
N GLU A 299 -10.58 -6.77 -10.76
CA GLU A 299 -10.46 -8.22 -10.91
C GLU A 299 -10.95 -8.90 -9.63
N TYR A 300 -11.75 -9.97 -9.76
CA TYR A 300 -12.22 -10.78 -8.65
C TYR A 300 -11.58 -12.17 -8.71
N ILE A 301 -11.34 -12.76 -7.54
CA ILE A 301 -10.96 -14.17 -7.44
C ILE A 301 -12.18 -14.98 -7.82
N LYS A 302 -12.00 -15.91 -8.75
CA LYS A 302 -13.06 -16.84 -9.13
C LYS A 302 -13.12 -17.96 -8.09
N ASP A 303 -14.32 -18.32 -7.70
CA ASP A 303 -14.60 -19.50 -6.86
C ASP A 303 -14.25 -20.79 -7.58
#